data_7e367cbd2343814166ad57ed30a0ffb1
#
_entry.id   7e367cbd2343814166ad57ed30a0ffb1
#
_cell.length_a   1.000
_cell.length_b   1.000
_cell.length_c   1.000
_cell.angle_alpha   90.00
_cell.angle_beta   90.00
_cell.angle_gamma   90.00
#
_symmetry.space_group_name_H-M   'P 1'
#
loop_
_entity.id
_entity.type
_entity.pdbx_description
1 polymer ?
#
loop_
_entity_poly.entity_id
_entity_poly.type
_entity_poly.pdbx_seq_one_letter_code
_entity_poly.pdbx_strand_id
1 'polypeptide(L)'
;MCGIAGILNLMDREPPRHEEVDAMVTQLQHRGPDGYGYFLDRHIGLAHSRLSIIDLAGGNQPIHNENKSVYVIFNGEIFNYIELRAMLQGAGHRFYTASDTEVIVHLYEQYGLDFVHHLNGQFSIALWDANDKKLVLARDRVGIRPLYYTVNNGRMIFASEIKSLLANRDVPRRMNIQALGEIFTYWSTLTPNTLFENIWSLPPGHMMVVHKGQLNTHRYWDWTFDTDKPADDLPLQEWARQLKSLLIDAVRLRLRADVPVGAYLSGGLDSSVITSFIKHYTDTPLRTFSVSFEDSEFDESEYQRELIKFLGTEHTNVLCRKADIRDNFPRAIWHTESTILRTAPIPLMVLSEKVRKGVSV
;
A
#
# COMPACT_ATOMS: atom_id res chain seq x y z
N MET A 1 7.18 3.55 0.96
CA MET A 1 5.72 3.55 0.65
C MET A 1 5.21 4.96 0.83
N CYS A 2 4.39 5.45 -0.08
CA CYS A 2 3.79 6.78 0.04
C CYS A 2 2.77 6.87 1.19
N GLY A 3 2.31 8.09 1.49
CA GLY A 3 1.20 8.36 2.39
C GLY A 3 0.18 9.28 1.74
N ILE A 4 -1.10 8.99 1.90
CA ILE A 4 -2.20 9.84 1.46
C ILE A 4 -3.01 10.34 2.65
N ALA A 5 -3.51 11.56 2.57
CA ALA A 5 -4.39 12.16 3.57
C ALA A 5 -5.35 13.14 2.90
N GLY A 6 -6.55 13.29 3.44
CA GLY A 6 -7.48 14.28 2.92
C GLY A 6 -8.68 14.56 3.83
N ILE A 7 -9.31 15.68 3.56
CA ILE A 7 -10.51 16.18 4.24
C ILE A 7 -11.53 16.57 3.18
N LEU A 8 -12.73 15.99 3.24
CA LEU A 8 -13.87 16.33 2.38
C LEU A 8 -15.00 16.94 3.23
N ASN A 9 -15.51 18.08 2.82
CA ASN A 9 -16.72 18.64 3.39
C ASN A 9 -17.96 17.90 2.85
N LEU A 10 -18.72 17.28 3.75
CA LEU A 10 -19.99 16.59 3.42
C LEU A 10 -21.19 17.54 3.41
N MET A 11 -21.05 18.71 4.03
CA MET A 11 -22.01 19.77 4.13
C MET A 11 -21.35 21.10 3.73
N ASP A 12 -22.13 22.16 3.58
CA ASP A 12 -21.57 23.50 3.34
C ASP A 12 -20.84 23.97 4.61
N ARG A 13 -19.53 24.02 4.51
CA ARG A 13 -18.60 24.39 5.58
C ARG A 13 -17.48 25.24 5.02
N GLU A 14 -16.72 25.84 5.95
CA GLU A 14 -15.45 26.49 5.61
C GLU A 14 -14.55 25.51 4.85
N PRO A 15 -13.88 25.94 3.76
CA PRO A 15 -12.96 25.12 3.00
C PRO A 15 -11.90 24.47 3.90
N PRO A 16 -11.44 23.25 3.58
CA PRO A 16 -10.29 22.67 4.25
C PRO A 16 -9.07 23.60 4.13
N ARG A 17 -8.41 23.88 5.25
CA ARG A 17 -7.24 24.75 5.28
C ARG A 17 -5.97 23.95 5.04
N HIS A 18 -4.97 24.61 4.45
CA HIS A 18 -3.67 23.98 4.19
C HIS A 18 -3.06 23.38 5.48
N GLU A 19 -3.12 24.12 6.58
CA GLU A 19 -2.55 23.69 7.87
C GLU A 19 -3.21 22.41 8.40
N GLU A 20 -4.48 22.16 8.09
CA GLU A 20 -5.18 20.94 8.52
C GLU A 20 -4.65 19.72 7.77
N VAL A 21 -4.54 19.78 6.44
CA VAL A 21 -4.02 18.66 5.64
C VAL A 21 -2.50 18.51 5.79
N ASP A 22 -1.77 19.59 6.02
CA ASP A 22 -0.34 19.57 6.31
C ASP A 22 -0.03 18.87 7.63
N ALA A 23 -0.77 19.18 8.70
CA ALA A 23 -0.65 18.49 9.97
C ALA A 23 -0.90 16.99 9.84
N MET A 24 -1.83 16.58 8.96
CA MET A 24 -2.12 15.18 8.68
C MET A 24 -0.99 14.49 7.91
N VAL A 25 -0.53 15.09 6.81
CA VAL A 25 0.48 14.45 5.94
C VAL A 25 1.85 14.41 6.58
N THR A 26 2.17 15.36 7.45
CA THR A 26 3.43 15.38 8.24
C THR A 26 3.55 14.12 9.11
N GLN A 27 2.44 13.58 9.64
CA GLN A 27 2.44 12.30 10.37
C GLN A 27 2.84 11.11 9.48
N LEU A 28 2.82 11.27 8.17
CA LEU A 28 3.15 10.24 7.18
C LEU A 28 4.57 10.38 6.59
N GLN A 29 5.39 11.31 7.10
CA GLN A 29 6.74 11.57 6.58
C GLN A 29 7.63 10.32 6.52
N HIS A 30 7.51 9.43 7.50
CA HIS A 30 8.26 8.17 7.54
C HIS A 30 7.91 7.23 6.38
N ARG A 31 6.72 7.37 5.78
CA ARG A 31 6.29 6.62 4.60
C ARG A 31 6.85 7.22 3.31
N GLY A 32 6.79 8.53 3.20
CA GLY A 32 7.16 9.28 2.00
C GLY A 32 8.06 10.48 2.31
N PRO A 33 9.37 10.24 2.51
CA PRO A 33 10.28 11.30 2.95
C PRO A 33 10.78 12.21 1.81
N ASP A 34 10.47 11.88 0.55
CA ASP A 34 11.08 12.54 -0.61
C ASP A 34 10.36 13.83 -1.01
N GLY A 35 9.16 14.06 -0.48
CA GLY A 35 8.43 15.30 -0.72
C GLY A 35 6.96 15.24 -0.34
N TYR A 36 6.33 16.41 -0.37
CA TYR A 36 4.90 16.58 -0.14
C TYR A 36 4.24 17.22 -1.35
N GLY A 37 2.93 16.93 -1.54
CA GLY A 37 2.10 17.60 -2.53
C GLY A 37 0.70 17.81 -2.01
N TYR A 38 0.05 18.88 -2.50
CA TYR A 38 -1.24 19.34 -1.99
C TYR A 38 -2.16 19.75 -3.14
N PHE A 39 -3.45 19.52 -2.95
CA PHE A 39 -4.51 20.11 -3.72
C PHE A 39 -5.61 20.57 -2.76
N LEU A 40 -6.07 21.80 -2.92
CA LEU A 40 -7.15 22.36 -2.10
C LEU A 40 -8.16 23.08 -3.00
N ASP A 41 -9.43 22.80 -2.75
CA ASP A 41 -10.53 23.59 -3.27
C ASP A 41 -11.56 23.88 -2.16
N ARG A 42 -12.73 24.43 -2.52
CA ARG A 42 -13.78 24.72 -1.55
C ARG A 42 -14.31 23.48 -0.82
N HIS A 43 -14.25 22.31 -1.43
CA HIS A 43 -14.90 21.09 -0.96
C HIS A 43 -13.92 20.10 -0.32
N ILE A 44 -12.69 20.02 -0.85
CA ILE A 44 -11.73 19.01 -0.48
C ILE A 44 -10.32 19.58 -0.31
N GLY A 45 -9.57 19.00 0.65
CA GLY A 45 -8.12 19.11 0.74
C GLY A 45 -7.51 17.74 0.59
N LEU A 46 -6.57 17.57 -0.34
CA LEU A 46 -5.78 16.37 -0.56
C LEU A 46 -4.32 16.66 -0.24
N ALA A 47 -3.65 15.72 0.42
CA ALA A 47 -2.22 15.80 0.69
C ALA A 47 -1.55 14.43 0.49
N HIS A 48 -0.33 14.46 0.00
CA HIS A 48 0.47 13.28 -0.32
C HIS A 48 1.88 13.42 0.21
N SER A 49 2.42 12.36 0.85
CA SER A 49 3.85 12.23 1.15
C SER A 49 4.47 11.17 0.24
N ARG A 50 5.53 11.52 -0.47
CA ARG A 50 6.10 10.74 -1.56
C ARG A 50 7.29 9.90 -1.14
N LEU A 51 7.28 8.63 -1.55
CA LEU A 51 8.47 7.81 -1.76
C LEU A 51 8.62 7.59 -3.27
N SER A 52 9.70 8.10 -3.84
CA SER A 52 9.93 8.09 -5.29
C SER A 52 10.46 6.74 -5.73
N ILE A 53 9.66 5.98 -6.49
CA ILE A 53 9.98 4.64 -7.01
C ILE A 53 9.92 4.64 -8.54
N ILE A 54 8.84 5.21 -9.12
CA ILE A 54 8.61 5.33 -10.55
C ILE A 54 8.51 6.81 -10.89
N ASP A 55 9.13 7.22 -11.99
CA ASP A 55 9.21 8.62 -12.45
C ASP A 55 9.73 9.57 -11.36
N LEU A 56 11.01 9.43 -11.02
CA LEU A 56 11.63 10.13 -9.89
C LEU A 56 11.46 11.65 -9.95
N ALA A 57 11.46 12.23 -11.16
CA ALA A 57 11.35 13.68 -11.39
C ALA A 57 9.90 14.17 -11.56
N GLY A 58 9.07 13.43 -12.32
CA GLY A 58 7.75 13.88 -12.77
C GLY A 58 6.57 13.38 -11.94
N GLY A 59 6.73 12.27 -11.20
CA GLY A 59 5.63 11.57 -10.51
C GLY A 59 5.16 12.24 -9.21
N ASN A 60 5.27 13.57 -9.07
CA ASN A 60 4.74 14.28 -7.90
C ASN A 60 3.22 14.29 -7.91
N GLN A 61 2.64 13.97 -6.75
CA GLN A 61 1.19 13.93 -6.57
C GLN A 61 0.71 15.13 -5.74
N PRO A 62 -0.55 15.58 -5.89
CA PRO A 62 -1.62 15.00 -6.71
C PRO A 62 -1.37 15.08 -8.22
N ILE A 63 -1.69 14.00 -8.93
CA ILE A 63 -1.69 13.95 -10.40
C ILE A 63 -3.10 14.24 -10.91
N HIS A 64 -3.21 14.83 -12.10
CA HIS A 64 -4.48 15.23 -12.70
C HIS A 64 -4.59 14.80 -14.16
N ASN A 65 -5.81 14.84 -14.72
CA ASN A 65 -6.05 14.71 -16.14
C ASN A 65 -5.73 16.00 -16.91
N GLU A 66 -5.87 16.01 -18.25
CA GLU A 66 -5.45 17.10 -19.14
C GLU A 66 -6.11 18.45 -18.80
N ASN A 67 -7.39 18.43 -18.43
CA ASN A 67 -8.17 19.64 -18.16
C ASN A 67 -8.23 20.02 -16.66
N LYS A 68 -7.53 19.26 -15.80
CA LYS A 68 -7.47 19.46 -14.34
C LYS A 68 -8.85 19.38 -13.67
N SER A 69 -9.72 18.50 -14.16
CA SER A 69 -11.02 18.22 -13.55
C SER A 69 -11.01 17.00 -12.63
N VAL A 70 -10.05 16.10 -12.82
CA VAL A 70 -9.87 14.89 -12.00
C VAL A 70 -8.48 14.91 -11.37
N TYR A 71 -8.41 14.74 -10.07
CA TYR A 71 -7.17 14.69 -9.30
C TYR A 71 -7.06 13.36 -8.54
N VAL A 72 -5.86 12.84 -8.41
CA VAL A 72 -5.60 11.62 -7.66
C VAL A 72 -4.40 11.77 -6.73
N ILE A 73 -4.54 11.27 -5.50
CA ILE A 73 -3.44 10.90 -4.63
C ILE A 73 -3.48 9.39 -4.40
N PHE A 74 -2.31 8.77 -4.39
CA PHE A 74 -2.17 7.34 -4.47
C PHE A 74 -1.00 6.85 -3.62
N ASN A 75 -1.24 5.80 -2.84
CA ASN A 75 -0.21 5.06 -2.13
C ASN A 75 -0.21 3.63 -2.64
N GLY A 76 0.73 3.27 -3.49
CA GLY A 76 0.78 1.95 -4.08
C GLY A 76 1.72 1.83 -5.26
N GLU A 77 1.47 0.82 -6.07
CA GLU A 77 2.11 0.53 -7.36
C GLU A 77 1.09 -0.14 -8.28
N ILE A 78 0.92 0.40 -9.49
CA ILE A 78 0.12 -0.22 -10.56
C ILE A 78 1.07 -0.97 -11.48
N PHE A 79 1.19 -2.28 -11.28
CA PHE A 79 2.18 -3.11 -11.95
C PHE A 79 2.00 -3.17 -13.47
N ASN A 80 0.77 -3.10 -13.97
CA ASN A 80 0.46 -3.11 -15.40
C ASN A 80 0.34 -1.72 -16.04
N TYR A 81 0.95 -0.70 -15.42
CA TYR A 81 0.84 0.69 -15.90
C TYR A 81 1.38 0.91 -17.31
N ILE A 82 2.39 0.15 -17.74
CA ILE A 82 3.00 0.27 -19.07
C ILE A 82 1.97 -0.11 -20.15
N GLU A 83 1.30 -1.23 -19.96
CA GLU A 83 0.28 -1.76 -20.86
C GLU A 83 -0.96 -0.84 -20.88
N LEU A 84 -1.38 -0.38 -19.69
CA LEU A 84 -2.51 0.56 -19.56
C LEU A 84 -2.22 1.89 -20.22
N ARG A 85 -1.02 2.44 -20.05
CA ARG A 85 -0.59 3.68 -20.71
C ARG A 85 -0.67 3.57 -22.23
N ALA A 86 -0.15 2.48 -22.82
CA ALA A 86 -0.19 2.28 -24.26
C ALA A 86 -1.64 2.21 -24.77
N MET A 87 -2.52 1.51 -24.06
CA MET A 87 -3.95 1.41 -24.38
C MET A 87 -4.63 2.79 -24.32
N LEU A 88 -4.41 3.55 -23.25
CA LEU A 88 -5.03 4.87 -23.04
C LEU A 88 -4.53 5.91 -24.03
N GLN A 89 -3.24 5.90 -24.38
CA GLN A 89 -2.68 6.74 -25.44
C GLN A 89 -3.32 6.42 -26.79
N GLY A 90 -3.54 5.14 -27.09
CA GLY A 90 -4.27 4.69 -28.27
C GLY A 90 -5.74 5.16 -28.29
N ALA A 91 -6.35 5.36 -27.13
CA ALA A 91 -7.69 5.95 -26.97
C ALA A 91 -7.71 7.49 -27.02
N GLY A 92 -6.54 8.16 -27.13
CA GLY A 92 -6.42 9.60 -27.29
C GLY A 92 -6.03 10.38 -26.03
N HIS A 93 -5.85 9.72 -24.89
CA HIS A 93 -5.38 10.36 -23.66
C HIS A 93 -3.93 10.84 -23.76
N ARG A 94 -3.62 11.97 -23.14
CA ARG A 94 -2.30 12.60 -23.16
C ARG A 94 -1.69 12.60 -21.77
N PHE A 95 -0.57 11.92 -21.63
CA PHE A 95 0.19 11.81 -20.40
C PHE A 95 1.26 12.91 -20.31
N TYR A 96 1.41 13.49 -19.13
CA TYR A 96 2.45 14.49 -18.84
C TYR A 96 3.51 13.98 -17.86
N THR A 97 3.31 12.81 -17.23
CA THR A 97 4.31 12.13 -16.40
C THR A 97 4.67 10.76 -16.99
N ALA A 98 5.69 10.12 -16.45
CA ALA A 98 6.00 8.71 -16.70
C ALA A 98 5.54 7.80 -15.54
N SER A 99 4.83 8.37 -14.54
CA SER A 99 4.36 7.67 -13.34
C SER A 99 3.27 6.63 -13.65
N ASP A 100 3.26 5.57 -12.87
CA ASP A 100 2.17 4.60 -12.83
C ASP A 100 0.86 5.21 -12.29
N THR A 101 0.95 6.27 -11.49
CA THR A 101 -0.20 6.96 -10.90
C THR A 101 -1.10 7.60 -11.96
N GLU A 102 -0.55 8.14 -13.05
CA GLU A 102 -1.31 8.89 -14.04
C GLU A 102 -2.32 8.02 -14.82
N VAL A 103 -2.06 6.72 -14.96
CA VAL A 103 -3.03 5.81 -15.60
C VAL A 103 -4.39 5.79 -14.87
N ILE A 104 -4.41 6.11 -13.56
CA ILE A 104 -5.64 6.07 -12.74
C ILE A 104 -6.63 7.14 -13.19
N VAL A 105 -6.18 8.37 -13.41
CA VAL A 105 -7.07 9.46 -13.82
C VAL A 105 -7.66 9.22 -15.21
N HIS A 106 -6.84 8.74 -16.16
CA HIS A 106 -7.28 8.44 -17.51
C HIS A 106 -8.17 7.20 -17.59
N LEU A 107 -7.93 6.17 -16.75
CA LEU A 107 -8.85 5.04 -16.62
C LEU A 107 -10.20 5.47 -16.06
N TYR A 108 -10.22 6.39 -15.09
CA TYR A 108 -11.47 6.91 -14.55
C TYR A 108 -12.24 7.70 -15.62
N GLU A 109 -11.59 8.50 -16.45
CA GLU A 109 -12.21 9.20 -17.57
C GLU A 109 -12.83 8.22 -18.57
N GLN A 110 -12.12 7.13 -18.88
CA GLN A 110 -12.51 6.16 -19.90
C GLN A 110 -13.62 5.22 -19.41
N TYR A 111 -13.58 4.78 -18.16
CA TYR A 111 -14.40 3.70 -17.63
C TYR A 111 -15.24 4.08 -16.39
N GLY A 112 -15.19 5.34 -15.95
CA GLY A 112 -15.86 5.76 -14.73
C GLY A 112 -15.42 4.93 -13.52
N LEU A 113 -16.37 4.48 -12.72
CA LEU A 113 -16.09 3.69 -11.51
C LEU A 113 -15.53 2.28 -11.79
N ASP A 114 -15.68 1.78 -13.00
CA ASP A 114 -15.14 0.46 -13.39
C ASP A 114 -13.62 0.47 -13.60
N PHE A 115 -12.97 1.64 -13.50
CA PHE A 115 -11.52 1.79 -13.64
C PHE A 115 -10.71 0.81 -12.76
N VAL A 116 -11.21 0.47 -11.56
CA VAL A 116 -10.52 -0.42 -10.61
C VAL A 116 -10.36 -1.85 -11.13
N HIS A 117 -11.24 -2.30 -12.04
CA HIS A 117 -11.18 -3.64 -12.63
C HIS A 117 -10.01 -3.81 -13.60
N HIS A 118 -9.50 -2.71 -14.16
CA HIS A 118 -8.35 -2.71 -15.07
C HIS A 118 -7.01 -2.73 -14.34
N LEU A 119 -7.00 -2.43 -13.03
CA LEU A 119 -5.78 -2.32 -12.26
C LEU A 119 -5.25 -3.67 -11.78
N ASN A 120 -3.99 -3.96 -12.08
CA ASN A 120 -3.20 -4.99 -11.42
C ASN A 120 -2.16 -4.28 -10.56
N GLY A 121 -2.39 -4.25 -9.24
CA GLY A 121 -1.56 -3.46 -8.34
C GLY A 121 -1.90 -3.66 -6.87
N GLN A 122 -1.15 -2.97 -6.05
CA GLN A 122 -1.37 -2.81 -4.61
C GLN A 122 -1.59 -1.33 -4.33
N PHE A 123 -2.74 -0.95 -3.79
CA PHE A 123 -3.09 0.46 -3.74
C PHE A 123 -4.08 0.88 -2.66
N SER A 124 -3.92 2.14 -2.25
CA SER A 124 -4.95 2.99 -1.69
C SER A 124 -5.05 4.23 -2.56
N ILE A 125 -6.19 4.46 -3.15
CA ILE A 125 -6.49 5.55 -4.08
C ILE A 125 -7.46 6.52 -3.41
N ALA A 126 -7.21 7.82 -3.55
CA ALA A 126 -8.20 8.87 -3.35
C ALA A 126 -8.25 9.74 -4.61
N LEU A 127 -9.36 9.64 -5.35
CA LEU A 127 -9.61 10.33 -6.60
C LEU A 127 -10.73 11.34 -6.40
N TRP A 128 -10.49 12.59 -6.77
CA TRP A 128 -11.44 13.69 -6.72
C TRP A 128 -11.86 14.12 -8.12
N ASP A 129 -13.15 14.03 -8.41
CA ASP A 129 -13.78 14.58 -9.59
C ASP A 129 -14.40 15.93 -9.23
N ALA A 130 -13.76 17.01 -9.68
CA ALA A 130 -14.17 18.37 -9.35
C ALA A 130 -15.46 18.81 -10.09
N ASN A 131 -15.74 18.21 -11.26
CA ASN A 131 -16.97 18.50 -12.00
C ASN A 131 -18.21 17.97 -11.24
N ASP A 132 -18.13 16.71 -10.81
CA ASP A 132 -19.23 16.04 -10.10
C ASP A 132 -19.17 16.29 -8.58
N LYS A 133 -18.11 16.89 -8.05
CA LYS A 133 -17.84 17.00 -6.61
C LYS A 133 -17.91 15.64 -5.93
N LYS A 134 -17.23 14.67 -6.50
CA LYS A 134 -17.27 13.26 -6.12
C LYS A 134 -15.88 12.80 -5.67
N LEU A 135 -15.81 12.26 -4.47
CA LEU A 135 -14.62 11.57 -3.98
C LEU A 135 -14.79 10.06 -4.17
N VAL A 136 -13.78 9.42 -4.75
CA VAL A 136 -13.69 7.97 -4.85
C VAL A 136 -12.48 7.50 -4.03
N LEU A 137 -12.72 6.71 -3.00
CA LEU A 137 -11.70 5.98 -2.26
C LEU A 137 -11.71 4.53 -2.71
N ALA A 138 -10.57 3.97 -3.06
CA ALA A 138 -10.47 2.55 -3.42
C ALA A 138 -9.28 1.88 -2.73
N ARG A 139 -9.46 0.62 -2.32
CA ARG A 139 -8.41 -0.20 -1.71
C ARG A 139 -8.21 -1.47 -2.51
N ASP A 140 -6.97 -1.90 -2.68
CA ASP A 140 -6.62 -3.07 -3.46
C ASP A 140 -7.34 -4.36 -3.00
N ARG A 141 -7.36 -5.36 -3.88
CA ARG A 141 -8.12 -6.61 -3.76
C ARG A 141 -7.94 -7.31 -2.42
N VAL A 142 -6.70 -7.37 -1.91
CA VAL A 142 -6.36 -8.09 -0.66
C VAL A 142 -5.97 -7.15 0.49
N GLY A 143 -6.04 -5.81 0.27
CA GLY A 143 -5.81 -4.79 1.29
C GLY A 143 -4.36 -4.62 1.71
N ILE A 144 -3.42 -4.78 0.78
CA ILE A 144 -1.98 -4.60 1.04
C ILE A 144 -1.69 -3.17 1.50
N ARG A 145 -2.35 -2.18 0.90
CA ARG A 145 -2.20 -0.79 1.29
C ARG A 145 -3.30 -0.36 2.26
N PRO A 146 -2.95 0.25 3.39
CA PRO A 146 -3.94 0.68 4.38
C PRO A 146 -4.67 1.94 3.95
N LEU A 147 -5.96 2.04 4.29
CA LEU A 147 -6.77 3.24 4.11
C LEU A 147 -7.82 3.31 5.23
N TYR A 148 -7.70 4.34 6.04
CA TYR A 148 -8.59 4.60 7.16
C TYR A 148 -9.41 5.86 6.94
N TYR A 149 -10.60 5.91 7.54
CA TYR A 149 -11.45 7.08 7.46
C TYR A 149 -12.30 7.26 8.73
N THR A 150 -12.76 8.48 8.92
CA THR A 150 -13.73 8.85 9.95
C THR A 150 -14.68 9.91 9.40
N VAL A 151 -15.87 9.97 9.95
CA VAL A 151 -16.84 11.04 9.67
C VAL A 151 -17.14 11.75 10.98
N ASN A 152 -16.82 13.02 11.04
CA ASN A 152 -17.05 13.83 12.22
C ASN A 152 -17.41 15.26 11.84
N ASN A 153 -18.37 15.83 12.56
CA ASN A 153 -18.78 17.22 12.37
C ASN A 153 -19.05 17.62 10.90
N GLY A 154 -19.70 16.76 10.09
CA GLY A 154 -20.02 17.04 8.68
C GLY A 154 -18.79 17.09 7.76
N ARG A 155 -17.67 16.51 8.17
CA ARG A 155 -16.48 16.26 7.37
C ARG A 155 -16.14 14.78 7.34
N MET A 156 -15.70 14.30 6.21
CA MET A 156 -15.01 13.03 6.08
C MET A 156 -13.51 13.28 6.06
N ILE A 157 -12.78 12.56 6.90
CA ILE A 157 -11.31 12.63 7.01
C ILE A 157 -10.78 11.24 6.70
N PHE A 158 -9.78 11.13 5.83
CA PHE A 158 -9.20 9.85 5.45
C PHE A 158 -7.67 9.93 5.36
N ALA A 159 -6.99 8.81 5.62
CA ALA A 159 -5.53 8.73 5.52
C ALA A 159 -5.02 7.29 5.45
N SER A 160 -3.75 7.15 5.08
CA SER A 160 -3.01 5.87 5.11
C SER A 160 -2.78 5.33 6.51
N GLU A 161 -2.74 6.17 7.54
CA GLU A 161 -2.50 5.78 8.94
C GLU A 161 -3.42 6.55 9.88
N ILE A 162 -3.78 5.91 11.01
CA ILE A 162 -4.72 6.48 12.00
C ILE A 162 -4.16 7.73 12.67
N LYS A 163 -2.83 7.77 12.96
CA LYS A 163 -2.19 8.95 13.55
C LYS A 163 -2.36 10.21 12.71
N SER A 164 -2.46 10.04 11.39
CA SER A 164 -2.74 11.13 10.47
C SER A 164 -4.17 11.67 10.65
N LEU A 165 -5.17 10.81 10.86
CA LEU A 165 -6.54 11.22 11.22
C LEU A 165 -6.54 11.94 12.56
N LEU A 166 -5.81 11.42 13.54
CA LEU A 166 -5.71 11.97 14.91
C LEU A 166 -4.95 13.30 14.97
N ALA A 167 -4.23 13.71 13.92
CA ALA A 167 -3.67 15.04 13.81
C ALA A 167 -4.75 16.13 13.72
N ASN A 168 -5.93 15.78 13.21
CA ASN A 168 -7.09 16.63 13.30
C ASN A 168 -7.68 16.57 14.71
N ARG A 169 -7.76 17.74 15.40
CA ARG A 169 -8.18 17.84 16.81
C ARG A 169 -9.64 17.46 17.05
N ASP A 170 -10.46 17.50 16.01
CA ASP A 170 -11.86 17.13 16.09
C ASP A 170 -12.09 15.61 16.12
N VAL A 171 -11.08 14.81 15.76
CA VAL A 171 -11.19 13.34 15.77
C VAL A 171 -10.98 12.82 17.19
N PRO A 172 -11.99 12.13 17.79
CA PRO A 172 -11.88 11.59 19.13
C PRO A 172 -10.80 10.51 19.25
N ARG A 173 -10.08 10.54 20.38
CA ARG A 173 -9.04 9.54 20.71
C ARG A 173 -9.55 8.57 21.76
N ARG A 174 -10.54 7.74 21.39
CA ARG A 174 -11.14 6.76 22.28
C ARG A 174 -10.86 5.35 21.78
N MET A 175 -10.60 4.44 22.72
CA MET A 175 -10.35 3.04 22.40
C MET A 175 -11.66 2.29 22.14
N ASN A 176 -11.69 1.52 21.06
CA ASN A 176 -12.76 0.58 20.77
C ASN A 176 -12.52 -0.73 21.52
N ILE A 177 -13.23 -0.94 22.63
CA ILE A 177 -13.08 -2.10 23.50
C ILE A 177 -13.49 -3.40 22.81
N GLN A 178 -14.48 -3.37 21.93
CA GLN A 178 -14.89 -4.53 21.15
C GLN A 178 -13.74 -4.98 20.21
N ALA A 179 -13.16 -4.03 19.49
CA ALA A 179 -12.02 -4.31 18.60
C ALA A 179 -10.77 -4.79 19.37
N LEU A 180 -10.58 -4.32 20.61
CA LEU A 180 -9.54 -4.86 21.48
C LEU A 180 -9.80 -6.35 21.80
N GLY A 181 -11.05 -6.73 22.08
CA GLY A 181 -11.44 -8.14 22.25
C GLY A 181 -11.19 -8.99 20.99
N GLU A 182 -11.45 -8.42 19.79
CA GLU A 182 -11.16 -9.09 18.53
C GLU A 182 -9.66 -9.42 18.38
N ILE A 183 -8.77 -8.49 18.77
CA ILE A 183 -7.32 -8.72 18.71
C ILE A 183 -6.89 -9.90 19.59
N PHE A 184 -7.39 -9.99 20.82
CA PHE A 184 -7.06 -11.12 21.69
C PHE A 184 -7.63 -12.46 21.23
N THR A 185 -8.68 -12.43 20.39
CA THR A 185 -9.32 -13.64 19.86
C THR A 185 -8.73 -14.04 18.50
N TYR A 186 -8.56 -13.08 17.58
CA TYR A 186 -8.19 -13.31 16.18
C TYR A 186 -6.80 -12.80 15.82
N TRP A 187 -6.10 -12.16 16.76
CA TRP A 187 -4.79 -11.50 16.58
C TRP A 187 -4.82 -10.27 15.68
N SER A 188 -5.99 -9.84 15.29
CA SER A 188 -6.22 -8.63 14.50
C SER A 188 -7.63 -8.10 14.76
N THR A 189 -7.87 -6.84 14.42
CA THR A 189 -9.23 -6.32 14.32
C THR A 189 -9.93 -6.90 13.11
N LEU A 190 -11.22 -7.11 13.20
CA LEU A 190 -12.06 -7.52 12.06
C LEU A 190 -12.52 -6.27 11.30
N THR A 191 -12.18 -6.21 10.03
CA THR A 191 -12.57 -5.10 9.14
C THR A 191 -14.09 -4.94 9.10
N PRO A 192 -14.65 -3.71 9.19
CA PRO A 192 -13.96 -2.43 9.12
C PRO A 192 -13.42 -1.87 10.44
N ASN A 193 -13.49 -2.60 11.56
CA ASN A 193 -13.13 -2.10 12.87
C ASN A 193 -11.64 -1.74 12.97
N THR A 194 -11.34 -0.74 13.82
CA THR A 194 -9.99 -0.41 14.27
C THR A 194 -9.98 -0.32 15.80
N LEU A 195 -8.81 -0.24 16.42
CA LEU A 195 -8.69 0.00 17.86
C LEU A 195 -9.27 1.34 18.35
N PHE A 196 -9.65 2.21 17.44
CA PHE A 196 -10.17 3.53 17.76
C PHE A 196 -11.67 3.61 17.41
N GLU A 197 -12.48 4.15 18.34
CA GLU A 197 -13.90 4.40 18.10
C GLU A 197 -14.11 5.38 16.95
N ASN A 198 -15.07 5.07 16.07
CA ASN A 198 -15.45 5.90 14.93
C ASN A 198 -14.31 6.14 13.91
N ILE A 199 -13.29 5.30 13.93
CA ILE A 199 -12.28 5.21 12.86
C ILE A 199 -12.40 3.84 12.23
N TRP A 200 -12.65 3.82 10.92
CA TRP A 200 -12.86 2.60 10.15
C TRP A 200 -11.76 2.39 9.12
N SER A 201 -11.46 1.14 8.84
CA SER A 201 -10.65 0.72 7.70
C SER A 201 -11.54 0.49 6.49
N LEU A 202 -11.21 1.05 5.33
CA LEU A 202 -11.89 0.65 4.09
C LEU A 202 -11.55 -0.82 3.81
N PRO A 203 -12.55 -1.73 3.65
CA PRO A 203 -12.28 -3.14 3.47
C PRO A 203 -11.47 -3.45 2.19
N PRO A 204 -10.68 -4.54 2.16
CA PRO A 204 -10.04 -5.04 0.94
C PRO A 204 -11.04 -5.26 -0.19
N GLY A 205 -10.65 -4.96 -1.43
CA GLY A 205 -11.54 -5.15 -2.58
C GLY A 205 -12.77 -4.26 -2.60
N HIS A 206 -12.76 -3.16 -1.84
CA HIS A 206 -13.87 -2.21 -1.78
C HIS A 206 -13.50 -0.84 -2.32
N MET A 207 -14.53 -0.20 -2.82
CA MET A 207 -14.52 1.20 -3.24
C MET A 207 -15.62 1.95 -2.49
N MET A 208 -15.33 3.16 -2.03
CA MET A 208 -16.30 4.08 -1.43
C MET A 208 -16.45 5.30 -2.32
N VAL A 209 -17.67 5.59 -2.71
CA VAL A 209 -18.03 6.79 -3.47
C VAL A 209 -18.74 7.75 -2.54
N VAL A 210 -18.19 8.97 -2.41
CA VAL A 210 -18.78 10.04 -1.63
C VAL A 210 -19.26 11.12 -2.58
N HIS A 211 -20.58 11.30 -2.63
CA HIS A 211 -21.22 12.26 -3.53
C HIS A 211 -22.46 12.87 -2.85
N LYS A 212 -22.58 14.19 -2.92
CA LYS A 212 -23.71 14.95 -2.29
C LYS A 212 -23.91 14.61 -0.81
N GLY A 213 -22.81 14.45 -0.07
CA GLY A 213 -22.83 14.14 1.36
C GLY A 213 -23.16 12.70 1.72
N GLN A 214 -23.41 11.82 0.74
CA GLN A 214 -23.70 10.40 0.95
C GLN A 214 -22.43 9.56 0.71
N LEU A 215 -22.19 8.60 1.59
CA LEU A 215 -21.11 7.64 1.51
C LEU A 215 -21.68 6.28 1.08
N ASN A 216 -21.32 5.81 -0.10
CA ASN A 216 -21.73 4.51 -0.61
C ASN A 216 -20.51 3.61 -0.81
N THR A 217 -20.43 2.56 -0.02
CA THR A 217 -19.34 1.55 -0.12
C THR A 217 -19.86 0.33 -0.83
N HIS A 218 -19.12 -0.16 -1.82
CA HIS A 218 -19.42 -1.39 -2.54
C HIS A 218 -18.16 -2.22 -2.75
N ARG A 219 -18.33 -3.52 -2.75
CA ARG A 219 -17.28 -4.49 -3.04
C ARG A 219 -17.16 -4.64 -4.54
N TYR A 220 -15.98 -4.33 -5.09
CA TYR A 220 -15.70 -4.51 -6.51
C TYR A 220 -14.98 -5.83 -6.80
N TRP A 221 -14.39 -6.48 -5.78
CA TRP A 221 -13.70 -7.75 -5.91
C TRP A 221 -13.83 -8.61 -4.66
N ASP A 222 -13.95 -9.93 -4.85
CA ASP A 222 -13.87 -10.95 -3.81
C ASP A 222 -13.27 -12.23 -4.37
N TRP A 223 -12.87 -13.13 -3.47
CA TRP A 223 -12.48 -14.48 -3.84
C TRP A 223 -13.69 -15.27 -4.34
N THR A 224 -13.54 -15.90 -5.49
CA THR A 224 -14.53 -16.86 -6.01
C THR A 224 -13.90 -18.24 -5.99
N PHE A 225 -14.59 -19.17 -5.31
CA PHE A 225 -14.24 -20.58 -5.28
C PHE A 225 -15.32 -21.32 -6.04
N ASP A 226 -14.96 -21.88 -7.20
CA ASP A 226 -15.89 -22.65 -8.01
C ASP A 226 -15.98 -24.07 -7.43
N THR A 227 -16.89 -24.26 -6.47
CA THR A 227 -17.10 -25.55 -5.78
C THR A 227 -17.92 -26.53 -6.61
N ASP A 228 -18.59 -26.05 -7.66
CA ASP A 228 -19.52 -26.84 -8.48
C ASP A 228 -18.84 -27.46 -9.70
N LYS A 229 -17.63 -27.02 -10.04
CA LYS A 229 -16.82 -27.69 -11.05
C LYS A 229 -15.99 -28.80 -10.43
N PRO A 230 -15.97 -30.01 -11.05
CA PRO A 230 -14.98 -30.99 -10.67
C PRO A 230 -13.59 -30.38 -10.78
N ALA A 231 -12.73 -30.62 -9.80
CA ALA A 231 -11.33 -30.22 -9.89
C ALA A 231 -10.76 -30.74 -11.21
N ASP A 232 -10.07 -29.88 -11.96
CA ASP A 232 -9.37 -30.33 -13.15
C ASP A 232 -8.42 -31.47 -12.73
N ASP A 233 -8.59 -32.65 -13.32
CA ASP A 233 -7.76 -33.82 -13.04
C ASP A 233 -6.41 -33.71 -13.79
N LEU A 234 -5.70 -32.61 -13.48
CA LEU A 234 -4.38 -32.34 -14.07
C LEU A 234 -3.29 -33.04 -13.25
N PRO A 235 -2.29 -33.63 -13.93
CA PRO A 235 -1.10 -34.16 -13.25
C PRO A 235 -0.41 -33.09 -12.38
N LEU A 236 0.19 -33.48 -11.25
CA LEU A 236 0.89 -32.58 -10.35
C LEU A 236 1.94 -31.72 -11.06
N GLN A 237 2.65 -32.30 -12.05
CA GLN A 237 3.65 -31.59 -12.85
C GLN A 237 3.03 -30.44 -13.64
N GLU A 238 1.81 -30.59 -14.14
CA GLU A 238 1.13 -29.54 -14.88
C GLU A 238 0.69 -28.40 -13.96
N TRP A 239 0.13 -28.69 -12.78
CA TRP A 239 -0.13 -27.69 -11.73
C TRP A 239 1.14 -26.93 -11.32
N ALA A 240 2.24 -27.64 -11.10
CA ALA A 240 3.53 -27.04 -10.77
C ALA A 240 4.04 -26.13 -11.90
N ARG A 241 3.88 -26.54 -13.16
CA ARG A 241 4.29 -25.74 -14.33
C ARG A 241 3.47 -24.45 -14.44
N GLN A 242 2.17 -24.52 -14.24
CA GLN A 242 1.26 -23.36 -14.28
C GLN A 242 1.59 -22.40 -13.13
N LEU A 243 1.71 -22.90 -11.91
CA LEU A 243 2.10 -22.09 -10.74
C LEU A 243 3.44 -21.38 -10.94
N LYS A 244 4.44 -22.13 -11.44
CA LYS A 244 5.77 -21.55 -11.75
C LYS A 244 5.65 -20.39 -12.76
N SER A 245 4.88 -20.56 -13.82
CA SER A 245 4.67 -19.53 -14.85
C SER A 245 4.04 -18.26 -14.25
N LEU A 246 2.98 -18.42 -13.44
CA LEU A 246 2.29 -17.32 -12.77
C LEU A 246 3.20 -16.58 -11.78
N LEU A 247 4.01 -17.32 -11.03
CA LEU A 247 4.95 -16.72 -10.07
C LEU A 247 6.07 -15.94 -10.76
N ILE A 248 6.61 -16.46 -11.87
CA ILE A 248 7.62 -15.75 -12.67
C ILE A 248 7.05 -14.45 -13.22
N ASP A 249 5.84 -14.48 -13.78
CA ASP A 249 5.17 -13.29 -14.29
C ASP A 249 4.92 -12.27 -13.17
N ALA A 250 4.37 -12.71 -12.05
CA ALA A 250 4.14 -11.88 -10.88
C ALA A 250 5.42 -11.22 -10.33
N VAL A 251 6.55 -11.94 -10.35
CA VAL A 251 7.86 -11.41 -9.97
C VAL A 251 8.31 -10.32 -10.96
N ARG A 252 8.25 -10.60 -12.27
CA ARG A 252 8.66 -9.63 -13.31
C ARG A 252 7.90 -8.31 -13.22
N LEU A 253 6.58 -8.39 -13.02
CA LEU A 253 5.74 -7.21 -12.89
C LEU A 253 6.12 -6.35 -11.68
N ARG A 254 6.46 -6.98 -10.54
CA ARG A 254 6.81 -6.28 -9.28
C ARG A 254 8.22 -5.71 -9.24
N LEU A 255 9.05 -6.04 -10.23
CA LEU A 255 10.39 -5.46 -10.36
C LEU A 255 10.44 -4.17 -11.19
N ARG A 256 9.29 -3.70 -11.67
CA ARG A 256 9.16 -2.43 -12.42
C ARG A 256 9.39 -1.26 -11.47
N ALA A 257 10.60 -0.70 -11.49
CA ALA A 257 11.02 0.44 -10.67
C ALA A 257 12.17 1.18 -11.34
N ASP A 258 12.25 2.49 -11.12
CA ASP A 258 13.37 3.34 -11.56
C ASP A 258 14.49 3.43 -10.50
N VAL A 259 14.38 2.63 -9.45
CA VAL A 259 15.32 2.56 -8.31
C VAL A 259 15.78 1.12 -8.08
N PRO A 260 16.94 0.92 -7.41
CA PRO A 260 17.40 -0.41 -7.05
C PRO A 260 16.37 -1.15 -6.18
N VAL A 261 16.11 -2.42 -6.54
CA VAL A 261 15.21 -3.33 -5.84
C VAL A 261 16.01 -4.38 -5.08
N GLY A 262 15.57 -4.71 -3.86
CA GLY A 262 16.12 -5.77 -3.04
C GLY A 262 15.10 -6.85 -2.71
N ALA A 263 15.56 -7.99 -2.22
CA ALA A 263 14.68 -9.05 -1.74
C ALA A 263 15.02 -9.49 -0.32
N TYR A 264 14.00 -9.70 0.48
CA TYR A 264 14.15 -10.36 1.78
C TYR A 264 14.37 -11.86 1.58
N LEU A 265 15.35 -12.41 2.29
CA LEU A 265 15.73 -13.81 2.23
C LEU A 265 15.71 -14.39 3.63
N SER A 266 14.62 -15.05 4.02
CA SER A 266 14.48 -15.64 5.35
C SER A 266 15.16 -17.01 5.49
N GLY A 267 15.45 -17.69 4.38
CA GLY A 267 15.87 -19.10 4.37
C GLY A 267 14.70 -20.08 4.22
N GLY A 268 13.46 -19.60 4.39
CA GLY A 268 12.24 -20.39 4.14
C GLY A 268 11.96 -20.59 2.64
N LEU A 269 11.10 -21.56 2.32
CA LEU A 269 10.79 -21.98 0.95
C LEU A 269 10.31 -20.82 0.07
N ASP A 270 9.37 -20.01 0.54
CA ASP A 270 8.74 -18.95 -0.26
C ASP A 270 9.74 -17.88 -0.69
N SER A 271 10.50 -17.34 0.28
CA SER A 271 11.54 -16.34 0.00
C SER A 271 12.64 -16.88 -0.92
N SER A 272 12.99 -18.15 -0.76
CA SER A 272 13.99 -18.84 -1.58
C SER A 272 13.53 -18.98 -3.03
N VAL A 273 12.28 -19.39 -3.25
CA VAL A 273 11.69 -19.54 -4.59
C VAL A 273 11.61 -18.18 -5.28
N ILE A 274 11.09 -17.15 -4.61
CA ILE A 274 10.97 -15.80 -5.18
C ILE A 274 12.35 -15.23 -5.54
N THR A 275 13.32 -15.32 -4.62
CA THR A 275 14.69 -14.84 -4.86
C THR A 275 15.36 -15.58 -6.03
N SER A 276 15.14 -16.91 -6.13
CA SER A 276 15.63 -17.73 -7.25
C SER A 276 14.97 -17.29 -8.58
N PHE A 277 13.69 -16.98 -8.58
CA PHE A 277 13.02 -16.49 -9.79
C PHE A 277 13.54 -15.13 -10.25
N ILE A 278 13.77 -14.19 -9.31
CA ILE A 278 14.42 -12.91 -9.64
C ILE A 278 15.77 -13.17 -10.31
N LYS A 279 16.62 -14.00 -9.69
CA LYS A 279 17.97 -14.27 -10.17
C LYS A 279 18.02 -14.95 -11.54
N HIS A 280 17.14 -15.92 -11.81
CA HIS A 280 17.21 -16.75 -13.00
C HIS A 280 16.31 -16.32 -14.16
N TYR A 281 15.29 -15.51 -13.90
CA TYR A 281 14.30 -15.15 -14.90
C TYR A 281 14.18 -13.63 -15.14
N THR A 282 15.07 -12.84 -14.51
CA THR A 282 15.15 -11.39 -14.74
C THR A 282 16.61 -10.95 -14.81
N ASP A 283 16.87 -9.80 -15.43
CA ASP A 283 18.19 -9.16 -15.50
C ASP A 283 18.44 -8.16 -14.36
N THR A 284 17.56 -8.13 -13.36
CA THR A 284 17.65 -7.19 -12.24
C THR A 284 18.84 -7.51 -11.34
N PRO A 285 19.77 -6.57 -11.10
CA PRO A 285 20.83 -6.73 -10.10
C PRO A 285 20.20 -6.94 -8.72
N LEU A 286 20.41 -8.13 -8.14
CA LEU A 286 19.73 -8.54 -6.93
C LEU A 286 20.59 -8.39 -5.71
N ARG A 287 20.16 -7.53 -4.78
CA ARG A 287 20.61 -7.47 -3.40
C ARG A 287 19.64 -8.22 -2.51
N THR A 288 20.18 -9.01 -1.59
CA THR A 288 19.36 -9.78 -0.65
C THR A 288 19.65 -9.37 0.79
N PHE A 289 18.62 -9.46 1.62
CA PHE A 289 18.68 -9.01 3.01
C PHE A 289 18.02 -10.04 3.92
N SER A 290 18.67 -10.33 5.06
CA SER A 290 18.12 -11.24 6.06
C SER A 290 18.30 -10.72 7.48
N VAL A 291 17.52 -11.28 8.39
CA VAL A 291 17.73 -11.15 9.84
C VAL A 291 18.20 -12.49 10.39
N SER A 292 19.13 -12.43 11.33
CA SER A 292 19.57 -13.56 12.17
C SER A 292 19.32 -13.24 13.63
N PHE A 293 19.31 -14.26 14.47
CA PHE A 293 19.02 -14.13 15.90
C PHE A 293 20.17 -14.69 16.73
N GLU A 294 20.36 -14.16 17.95
CA GLU A 294 21.31 -14.73 18.92
C GLU A 294 20.85 -16.11 19.44
N ASP A 295 19.56 -16.34 19.43
CA ASP A 295 18.95 -17.57 19.92
C ASP A 295 18.87 -18.58 18.76
N SER A 296 19.57 -19.70 18.90
CA SER A 296 19.66 -20.72 17.84
C SER A 296 18.32 -21.38 17.51
N GLU A 297 17.35 -21.34 18.42
CA GLU A 297 16.00 -21.88 18.17
C GLU A 297 15.25 -21.09 17.07
N PHE A 298 15.58 -19.81 16.91
CA PHE A 298 14.93 -18.92 15.94
C PHE A 298 15.86 -18.53 14.77
N ASP A 299 17.10 -19.05 14.74
CA ASP A 299 18.10 -18.67 13.75
C ASP A 299 18.10 -19.61 12.54
N GLU A 300 17.67 -19.10 11.39
CA GLU A 300 17.66 -19.80 10.10
C GLU A 300 18.88 -19.46 9.22
N SER A 301 19.94 -18.88 9.79
CA SER A 301 21.09 -18.35 9.04
C SER A 301 21.86 -19.40 8.25
N GLU A 302 21.79 -20.69 8.62
CA GLU A 302 22.40 -21.79 7.88
C GLU A 302 21.78 -21.94 6.48
N TYR A 303 20.45 -22.02 6.40
CA TYR A 303 19.71 -22.10 5.12
C TYR A 303 19.89 -20.82 4.28
N GLN A 304 19.94 -19.67 4.94
CA GLN A 304 20.22 -18.39 4.26
C GLN A 304 21.60 -18.44 3.59
N ARG A 305 22.65 -18.87 4.30
CA ARG A 305 24.03 -18.95 3.77
C ARG A 305 24.17 -19.91 2.59
N GLU A 306 23.52 -21.07 2.65
CA GLU A 306 23.52 -22.03 1.54
C GLU A 306 22.92 -21.39 0.28
N LEU A 307 21.77 -20.75 0.42
CA LEU A 307 21.06 -20.13 -0.71
C LEU A 307 21.82 -18.93 -1.27
N ILE A 308 22.40 -18.08 -0.42
CA ILE A 308 23.23 -16.95 -0.84
C ILE A 308 24.41 -17.43 -1.69
N LYS A 309 25.08 -18.50 -1.23
CA LYS A 309 26.19 -19.13 -1.97
C LYS A 309 25.73 -19.69 -3.31
N PHE A 310 24.57 -20.35 -3.34
CA PHE A 310 23.99 -20.92 -4.57
C PHE A 310 23.60 -19.84 -5.58
N LEU A 311 22.95 -18.77 -5.12
CA LEU A 311 22.46 -17.69 -5.98
C LEU A 311 23.54 -16.65 -6.35
N GLY A 312 24.64 -16.58 -5.59
CA GLY A 312 25.70 -15.59 -5.80
C GLY A 312 25.20 -14.15 -5.70
N THR A 313 24.34 -13.84 -4.71
CA THR A 313 23.78 -12.50 -4.50
C THR A 313 24.66 -11.65 -3.58
N GLU A 314 24.65 -10.33 -3.78
CA GLU A 314 25.16 -9.38 -2.79
C GLU A 314 24.22 -9.41 -1.58
N HIS A 315 24.71 -9.86 -0.43
CA HIS A 315 23.88 -10.13 0.73
C HIS A 315 24.26 -9.28 1.94
N THR A 316 23.25 -8.80 2.65
CA THR A 316 23.40 -8.11 3.94
C THR A 316 22.58 -8.82 5.00
N ASN A 317 23.24 -9.29 6.06
CA ASN A 317 22.61 -9.87 7.24
C ASN A 317 22.54 -8.84 8.38
N VAL A 318 21.45 -8.87 9.15
CA VAL A 318 21.24 -8.03 10.33
C VAL A 318 21.00 -8.94 11.54
N LEU A 319 21.89 -8.88 12.53
CA LEU A 319 21.69 -9.58 13.80
C LEU A 319 20.68 -8.79 14.66
N CYS A 320 19.54 -9.39 14.96
CA CYS A 320 18.54 -8.87 15.87
C CYS A 320 18.70 -9.48 17.26
N ARG A 321 19.00 -8.66 18.25
CA ARG A 321 19.22 -9.05 19.64
C ARG A 321 17.94 -8.90 20.46
N LYS A 322 17.87 -9.59 21.61
CA LYS A 322 16.78 -9.40 22.58
C LYS A 322 16.63 -7.94 23.03
N ALA A 323 17.75 -7.21 23.15
CA ALA A 323 17.74 -5.79 23.44
C ALA A 323 17.10 -4.96 22.33
N ASP A 324 17.36 -5.27 21.05
CA ASP A 324 16.75 -4.58 19.91
C ASP A 324 15.24 -4.74 19.91
N ILE A 325 14.74 -5.93 20.27
CA ILE A 325 13.30 -6.18 20.40
C ILE A 325 12.70 -5.31 21.51
N ARG A 326 13.29 -5.31 22.70
CA ARG A 326 12.82 -4.53 23.84
C ARG A 326 12.78 -3.03 23.53
N ASP A 327 13.87 -2.50 23.00
CA ASP A 327 14.06 -1.06 22.83
C ASP A 327 13.23 -0.48 21.68
N ASN A 328 12.90 -1.31 20.68
CA ASN A 328 12.07 -0.91 19.53
C ASN A 328 10.57 -1.26 19.69
N PHE A 329 10.17 -1.95 20.75
CA PHE A 329 8.77 -2.35 20.94
C PHE A 329 7.79 -1.16 20.96
N PRO A 330 8.04 -0.06 21.71
CA PRO A 330 7.13 1.10 21.69
C PRO A 330 7.01 1.74 20.30
N ARG A 331 8.12 1.75 19.55
CA ARG A 331 8.14 2.28 18.19
C ARG A 331 7.35 1.37 17.21
N ALA A 332 7.42 0.06 17.38
CA ALA A 332 6.61 -0.87 16.61
C ALA A 332 5.11 -0.63 16.84
N ILE A 333 4.67 -0.44 18.10
CA ILE A 333 3.28 -0.05 18.43
C ILE A 333 2.88 1.25 17.74
N TRP A 334 3.76 2.26 17.74
CA TRP A 334 3.48 3.52 17.08
C TRP A 334 3.27 3.37 15.57
N HIS A 335 4.01 2.47 14.90
CA HIS A 335 3.87 2.21 13.47
C HIS A 335 2.69 1.30 13.13
N THR A 336 2.39 0.31 13.97
CA THR A 336 1.27 -0.61 13.72
C THR A 336 -0.08 -0.01 14.09
N GLU A 337 -0.10 1.01 14.98
CA GLU A 337 -1.32 1.66 15.49
C GLU A 337 -2.32 0.68 16.09
N SER A 338 -1.81 -0.45 16.53
CA SER A 338 -2.56 -1.57 17.09
C SER A 338 -1.73 -2.26 18.17
N THR A 339 -2.39 -2.98 19.07
CA THR A 339 -1.68 -3.91 19.95
C THR A 339 -1.09 -5.05 19.11
N ILE A 340 0.12 -5.45 19.45
CA ILE A 340 0.79 -6.60 18.84
C ILE A 340 0.96 -7.70 19.89
N LEU A 341 0.51 -8.92 19.55
CA LEU A 341 0.60 -10.08 20.43
C LEU A 341 1.89 -10.90 20.22
N ARG A 342 2.69 -10.53 19.20
CA ARG A 342 3.97 -11.15 18.86
C ARG A 342 5.01 -10.09 18.58
N THR A 343 6.26 -10.42 18.79
CA THR A 343 7.40 -9.51 18.56
C THR A 343 7.89 -9.49 17.11
N ALA A 344 7.34 -10.34 16.23
CA ALA A 344 7.77 -10.48 14.83
C ALA A 344 7.87 -9.17 14.00
N PRO A 345 7.04 -8.13 14.20
CA PRO A 345 7.19 -6.87 13.49
C PRO A 345 8.52 -6.15 13.78
N ILE A 346 9.13 -6.38 14.94
CA ILE A 346 10.31 -5.63 15.38
C ILE A 346 11.57 -6.05 14.62
N PRO A 347 11.94 -7.33 14.50
CA PRO A 347 13.03 -7.77 13.65
C PRO A 347 12.90 -7.27 12.20
N LEU A 348 11.68 -7.29 11.65
CA LEU A 348 11.42 -6.78 10.31
C LEU A 348 11.64 -5.25 10.22
N MET A 349 11.26 -4.50 11.25
CA MET A 349 11.50 -3.05 11.32
C MET A 349 13.01 -2.75 11.38
N VAL A 350 13.77 -3.46 12.20
CA VAL A 350 15.24 -3.34 12.31
C VAL A 350 15.91 -3.67 10.97
N LEU A 351 15.45 -4.75 10.30
CA LEU A 351 15.92 -5.11 8.97
C LEU A 351 15.61 -4.01 7.94
N SER A 352 14.38 -3.49 7.93
CA SER A 352 13.95 -2.45 6.98
C SER A 352 14.75 -1.16 7.08
N GLU A 353 15.18 -0.77 8.28
CA GLU A 353 16.06 0.38 8.47
C GLU A 353 17.44 0.18 7.81
N LYS A 354 17.94 -1.04 7.81
CA LYS A 354 19.21 -1.38 7.16
C LYS A 354 19.05 -1.45 5.65
N VAL A 355 17.95 -2.05 5.19
CA VAL A 355 17.60 -2.18 3.77
C VAL A 355 17.53 -0.82 3.10
N ARG A 356 16.86 0.16 3.73
CA ARG A 356 16.72 1.51 3.21
C ARG A 356 18.06 2.23 2.95
N LYS A 357 19.14 1.82 3.58
CA LYS A 357 20.49 2.36 3.34
C LYS A 357 21.12 1.81 2.06
N GLY A 358 20.62 0.69 1.54
CA GLY A 358 21.16 0.00 0.38
C GLY A 358 20.26 0.04 -0.86
N VAL A 359 18.93 0.01 -0.66
CA VAL A 359 17.93 0.02 -1.73
C VAL A 359 16.72 0.85 -1.32
N SER A 360 15.95 1.31 -2.31
CA SER A 360 14.73 2.10 -2.06
C SER A 360 13.47 1.24 -1.98
N VAL A 361 13.49 0.06 -2.61
CA VAL A 361 12.37 -0.89 -2.68
C VAL A 361 12.86 -2.30 -2.38
#